data_2632c511545333b18b3bd6736a0bd3f5
#
_entry.id   2632c511545333b18b3bd6736a0bd3f5
#
_cell.length_a   1.000
_cell.length_b   1.000
_cell.length_c   1.000
_cell.angle_alpha   90.00
_cell.angle_beta   90.00
_cell.angle_gamma   90.00
#
_symmetry.space_group_name_H-M   'P 1'
#
loop_
_entity.id
_entity.type
_entity.pdbx_description
1 polymer ?
#
loop_
_entity_poly.entity_id
_entity_poly.type
_entity_poly.pdbx_seq_one_letter_code
_entity_poly.pdbx_strand_id
1 'polypeptide(L)'
;MFLQYTVIMLNYKDWNISIIVVILIAVIGIFIYSFLDPSSASKQLSSAYSFLALKFEKTFQYGALALIVFLITFAVSNKGATKIKIDGRDEYSLLSWGVMVFTAGMGASILYWSPIEWAYYFNDPPFNLVDNLDQKSLFSRTYSSFHWGLTGWAIYTIPALAFAVSLNKNPETSLTFSGIFFTNSNNIFERFAGLFLDFIFIISIISGAAIAIGVSFPLIAVLISNVFDIESSSFTELIVLLICFVIVCSSSILGLSKGIKRLSIINIFFVFVLLGAFLMLGPTKEILNLSSESLGALVKNFLKMSTYNGDNFVQDWTVFYWAWWLALSPFVGSFIVNISNGKTLRELILGTMFIGALGSILHFLIIGNYSYLLFSSNEIDIPRLISDGDSNQVILAIIQTLPFENIFLCLYSIVMLIFLCTTYDSCAYVLASAGMKSAKKNPDFLLRIIFSMLLMVLPGLFLFVDGLEFTKNILLISSIPLLLVFVAMMYVSVRDV
;
A
#
# COMPACT_ATOMS: atom_id res chain seq x y z
N MET A 1 1.28 43.93 -5.89
CA MET A 1 0.96 43.27 -4.64
C MET A 1 2.07 42.27 -4.40
N PHE A 2 3.00 42.66 -3.54
CA PHE A 2 4.39 42.16 -3.47
C PHE A 2 4.44 40.81 -2.81
N LEU A 3 5.18 39.88 -3.43
CA LEU A 3 5.74 38.68 -2.84
C LEU A 3 6.52 39.06 -1.58
N GLN A 4 5.97 38.80 -0.41
CA GLN A 4 6.78 38.64 0.79
C GLN A 4 7.59 37.35 0.62
N TYR A 5 8.80 37.49 0.15
CA TYR A 5 9.82 36.47 0.32
C TYR A 5 10.11 36.35 1.81
N THR A 6 9.36 35.49 2.48
CA THR A 6 9.78 34.98 3.76
C THR A 6 11.05 34.17 3.47
N VAL A 7 12.21 34.73 3.78
CA VAL A 7 13.46 33.97 3.84
C VAL A 7 13.22 32.82 4.81
N ILE A 8 12.98 31.64 4.24
CA ILE A 8 12.78 30.42 5.02
C ILE A 8 14.12 30.11 5.65
N MET A 9 14.32 30.55 6.89
CA MET A 9 15.47 30.13 7.68
C MET A 9 15.31 28.62 7.90
N LEU A 10 16.15 27.85 7.19
CA LEU A 10 16.22 26.40 7.34
C LEU A 10 16.59 26.07 8.78
N ASN A 11 15.64 25.53 9.54
CA ASN A 11 15.86 25.21 10.95
C ASN A 11 16.31 23.75 11.10
N TYR A 12 17.52 23.44 10.61
CA TYR A 12 18.13 22.11 10.73
C TYR A 12 18.25 21.59 12.17
N LYS A 13 18.05 22.45 13.17
CA LYS A 13 18.11 22.07 14.59
C LYS A 13 17.04 21.07 14.98
N ASP A 14 15.90 21.11 14.28
CA ASP A 14 14.76 20.22 14.53
C ASP A 14 14.85 18.89 13.75
N TRP A 15 15.86 18.73 12.87
CA TRP A 15 16.04 17.52 12.07
C TRP A 15 16.81 16.44 12.81
N ASN A 16 16.41 15.19 12.65
CA ASN A 16 17.16 14.03 13.08
C ASN A 16 18.20 13.66 11.98
N ILE A 17 19.30 14.44 11.91
CA ILE A 17 20.31 14.30 10.87
C ILE A 17 20.84 12.87 10.80
N SER A 18 21.01 12.19 11.95
CA SER A 18 21.58 10.84 11.99
C SER A 18 20.75 9.86 11.19
N ILE A 19 19.43 9.86 11.39
CA ILE A 19 18.54 8.92 10.67
C ILE A 19 18.46 9.27 9.18
N ILE A 20 18.41 10.56 8.83
CA ILE A 20 18.37 11.03 7.44
C ILE A 20 19.61 10.56 6.68
N VAL A 21 20.80 10.75 7.26
CA VAL A 21 22.07 10.35 6.63
C VAL A 21 22.15 8.84 6.46
N VAL A 22 21.76 8.04 7.47
CA VAL A 22 21.78 6.58 7.38
C VAL A 22 20.86 6.09 6.27
N ILE A 23 19.66 6.67 6.14
CA ILE A 23 18.71 6.30 5.10
C ILE A 23 19.19 6.70 3.70
N LEU A 24 19.75 7.93 3.57
CA LEU A 24 20.36 8.37 2.32
C LEU A 24 21.44 7.41 1.87
N ILE A 25 22.35 7.02 2.77
CA ILE A 25 23.42 6.06 2.46
C ILE A 25 22.83 4.71 2.05
N ALA A 26 21.83 4.19 2.77
CA ALA A 26 21.22 2.91 2.47
C ALA A 26 20.53 2.91 1.10
N VAL A 27 19.64 3.87 0.83
CA VAL A 27 18.87 3.94 -0.42
C VAL A 27 19.77 4.23 -1.62
N ILE A 28 20.68 5.20 -1.51
CA ILE A 28 21.63 5.53 -2.57
C ILE A 28 22.61 4.38 -2.79
N GLY A 29 23.05 3.71 -1.72
CA GLY A 29 23.94 2.55 -1.81
C GLY A 29 23.29 1.37 -2.56
N ILE A 30 22.03 1.06 -2.27
CA ILE A 30 21.24 0.06 -3.00
C ILE A 30 21.13 0.46 -4.48
N PHE A 31 20.78 1.73 -4.76
CA PHE A 31 20.68 2.25 -6.12
C PHE A 31 21.98 2.10 -6.90
N ILE A 32 23.09 2.59 -6.36
CA ILE A 32 24.41 2.52 -7.00
C ILE A 32 24.83 1.07 -7.25
N TYR A 33 24.67 0.19 -6.25
CA TYR A 33 24.99 -1.22 -6.41
C TYR A 33 24.18 -1.88 -7.53
N SER A 34 22.87 -1.62 -7.57
CA SER A 34 21.97 -2.16 -8.60
C SER A 34 22.25 -1.60 -9.99
N PHE A 35 22.70 -0.35 -10.08
CA PHE A 35 23.03 0.29 -11.34
C PHE A 35 24.39 -0.19 -11.90
N LEU A 36 25.39 -0.40 -11.04
CA LEU A 36 26.73 -0.83 -11.45
C LEU A 36 26.80 -2.31 -11.84
N ASP A 37 26.06 -3.17 -11.14
CA ASP A 37 26.00 -4.61 -11.40
C ASP A 37 24.57 -5.16 -11.22
N PRO A 38 23.67 -4.88 -12.18
CA PRO A 38 22.27 -5.28 -12.11
C PRO A 38 22.10 -6.81 -11.96
N SER A 39 22.94 -7.59 -12.63
CA SER A 39 22.84 -9.05 -12.64
C SER A 39 23.18 -9.66 -11.29
N SER A 40 24.27 -9.24 -10.66
CA SER A 40 24.65 -9.71 -9.32
C SER A 40 23.67 -9.22 -8.26
N ALA A 41 23.20 -7.98 -8.35
CA ALA A 41 22.23 -7.43 -7.42
C ALA A 41 20.91 -8.21 -7.48
N SER A 42 20.36 -8.43 -8.66
CA SER A 42 19.15 -9.22 -8.88
C SER A 42 19.30 -10.64 -8.34
N LYS A 43 20.38 -11.33 -8.70
CA LYS A 43 20.65 -12.72 -8.26
C LYS A 43 20.76 -12.84 -6.73
N GLN A 44 21.48 -11.93 -6.06
CA GLN A 44 21.65 -11.97 -4.61
C GLN A 44 20.32 -11.69 -3.89
N LEU A 45 19.57 -10.70 -4.35
CA LEU A 45 18.29 -10.35 -3.77
C LEU A 45 17.26 -11.44 -3.99
N SER A 46 17.17 -12.05 -5.18
CA SER A 46 16.27 -13.18 -5.45
C SER A 46 16.62 -14.41 -4.60
N SER A 47 17.92 -14.69 -4.41
CA SER A 47 18.35 -15.78 -3.52
C SER A 47 17.97 -15.51 -2.07
N ALA A 48 18.12 -14.28 -1.60
CA ALA A 48 17.70 -13.87 -0.25
C ALA A 48 16.17 -13.94 -0.11
N TYR A 49 15.41 -13.48 -1.12
CA TYR A 49 13.96 -13.59 -1.14
C TYR A 49 13.50 -15.03 -1.00
N SER A 50 13.97 -15.94 -1.89
CA SER A 50 13.57 -17.36 -1.88
C SER A 50 13.88 -18.02 -0.55
N PHE A 51 15.07 -17.75 0.03
CA PHE A 51 15.44 -18.26 1.35
C PHE A 51 14.51 -17.73 2.46
N LEU A 52 14.23 -16.44 2.48
CA LEU A 52 13.40 -15.81 3.51
C LEU A 52 11.93 -16.19 3.35
N ALA A 53 11.40 -16.19 2.11
CA ALA A 53 10.04 -16.58 1.82
C ALA A 53 9.77 -18.01 2.31
N LEU A 54 10.64 -18.97 1.96
CA LEU A 54 10.53 -20.35 2.40
C LEU A 54 10.63 -20.49 3.93
N LYS A 55 11.60 -19.81 4.55
CA LYS A 55 11.86 -19.93 5.99
C LYS A 55 10.76 -19.29 6.83
N PHE A 56 10.21 -18.17 6.40
CA PHE A 56 9.22 -17.40 7.15
C PHE A 56 7.78 -17.57 6.65
N GLU A 57 7.54 -18.41 5.63
CA GLU A 57 6.21 -18.72 5.07
C GLU A 57 5.15 -18.92 6.16
N LYS A 58 5.40 -19.89 7.05
CA LYS A 58 4.49 -20.21 8.15
C LYS A 58 4.34 -19.06 9.14
N THR A 59 5.40 -18.27 9.37
CA THR A 59 5.36 -17.11 10.26
C THR A 59 4.46 -16.02 9.68
N PHE A 60 4.54 -15.76 8.38
CA PHE A 60 3.64 -14.82 7.70
C PHE A 60 2.20 -15.31 7.75
N GLN A 61 1.93 -16.56 7.41
CA GLN A 61 0.59 -17.15 7.37
C GLN A 61 -0.08 -17.16 8.75
N TYR A 62 0.53 -17.87 9.70
CA TYR A 62 -0.05 -18.02 11.04
C TYR A 62 0.02 -16.71 11.84
N GLY A 63 1.07 -15.91 11.61
CA GLY A 63 1.19 -14.59 12.20
C GLY A 63 0.03 -13.69 11.80
N ALA A 64 -0.27 -13.60 10.49
CA ALA A 64 -1.38 -12.82 9.98
C ALA A 64 -2.74 -13.28 10.54
N LEU A 65 -2.97 -14.58 10.64
CA LEU A 65 -4.17 -15.12 11.29
C LEU A 65 -4.23 -14.77 12.79
N ALA A 66 -3.09 -14.87 13.49
CA ALA A 66 -3.00 -14.50 14.90
C ALA A 66 -3.30 -13.00 15.14
N LEU A 67 -2.89 -12.11 14.21
CA LEU A 67 -3.26 -10.68 14.29
C LEU A 67 -4.77 -10.48 14.24
N ILE A 68 -5.49 -11.20 13.36
CA ILE A 68 -6.96 -11.13 13.28
C ILE A 68 -7.59 -11.57 14.61
N VAL A 69 -7.16 -12.72 15.14
CA VAL A 69 -7.67 -13.24 16.41
C VAL A 69 -7.38 -12.26 17.55
N PHE A 70 -6.18 -11.72 17.62
CA PHE A 70 -5.80 -10.71 18.61
C PHE A 70 -6.71 -9.47 18.52
N LEU A 71 -6.87 -8.90 17.33
CA LEU A 71 -7.66 -7.68 17.12
C LEU A 71 -9.14 -7.90 17.48
N ILE A 72 -9.73 -9.00 17.06
CA ILE A 72 -11.13 -9.33 17.41
C ILE A 72 -11.27 -9.50 18.93
N THR A 73 -10.36 -10.25 19.57
CA THR A 73 -10.36 -10.47 21.01
C THR A 73 -10.20 -9.12 21.76
N PHE A 74 -9.30 -8.27 21.30
CA PHE A 74 -9.09 -6.94 21.86
C PHE A 74 -10.36 -6.08 21.71
N ALA A 75 -10.98 -6.06 20.53
CA ALA A 75 -12.17 -5.27 20.24
C ALA A 75 -13.37 -5.66 21.10
N VAL A 76 -13.58 -6.96 21.39
CA VAL A 76 -14.69 -7.43 22.23
C VAL A 76 -14.42 -7.26 23.73
N SER A 77 -13.17 -7.08 24.13
CA SER A 77 -12.78 -6.85 25.52
C SER A 77 -13.24 -5.47 26.03
N ASN A 78 -13.17 -5.26 27.35
CA ASN A 78 -13.43 -3.96 27.97
C ASN A 78 -12.48 -2.86 27.47
N LYS A 79 -11.24 -3.21 27.11
CA LYS A 79 -10.25 -2.29 26.55
C LYS A 79 -10.69 -1.70 25.21
N GLY A 80 -11.45 -2.46 24.41
CA GLY A 80 -12.04 -1.96 23.18
C GLY A 80 -12.99 -0.77 23.34
N ALA A 81 -13.55 -0.55 24.52
CA ALA A 81 -14.44 0.59 24.79
C ALA A 81 -13.67 1.88 25.08
N THR A 82 -12.34 1.85 25.23
CA THR A 82 -11.51 3.04 25.50
C THR A 82 -11.61 4.01 24.32
N LYS A 83 -11.91 5.28 24.62
CA LYS A 83 -11.96 6.35 23.61
C LYS A 83 -10.57 6.85 23.26
N ILE A 84 -10.37 7.13 21.99
CA ILE A 84 -9.17 7.76 21.46
C ILE A 84 -9.31 9.28 21.64
N LYS A 85 -8.31 9.89 22.29
CA LYS A 85 -8.24 11.32 22.53
C LYS A 85 -6.93 11.87 21.97
N ILE A 86 -7.03 12.67 20.92
CA ILE A 86 -5.88 13.28 20.27
C ILE A 86 -6.10 14.79 20.22
N ASP A 87 -5.31 15.52 21.01
CA ASP A 87 -5.42 16.97 21.10
C ASP A 87 -5.17 17.64 19.75
N GLY A 88 -6.02 18.61 19.42
CA GLY A 88 -5.90 19.38 18.17
C GLY A 88 -6.31 18.63 16.90
N ARG A 89 -6.95 17.46 17.00
CA ARG A 89 -7.51 16.73 15.85
C ARG A 89 -9.03 16.83 15.83
N ASP A 90 -9.58 16.88 14.60
CA ASP A 90 -11.02 16.93 14.38
C ASP A 90 -11.69 15.61 14.82
N GLU A 91 -12.90 15.71 15.35
CA GLU A 91 -13.79 14.58 15.56
C GLU A 91 -14.73 14.45 14.37
N TYR A 92 -14.69 13.30 13.71
CA TYR A 92 -15.56 13.02 12.57
C TYR A 92 -16.79 12.22 13.04
N SER A 93 -17.94 12.41 12.37
CA SER A 93 -19.07 11.50 12.55
C SER A 93 -18.66 10.07 12.14
N LEU A 94 -19.35 9.05 12.63
CA LEU A 94 -19.05 7.64 12.29
C LEU A 94 -19.13 7.41 10.78
N LEU A 95 -20.12 8.02 10.11
CA LEU A 95 -20.27 7.92 8.66
C LEU A 95 -19.10 8.57 7.91
N SER A 96 -18.71 9.81 8.26
CA SER A 96 -17.60 10.49 7.60
C SER A 96 -16.29 9.77 7.82
N TRP A 97 -16.05 9.26 9.04
CA TRP A 97 -14.90 8.44 9.36
C TRP A 97 -14.89 7.13 8.56
N GLY A 98 -16.03 6.42 8.49
CA GLY A 98 -16.16 5.19 7.72
C GLY A 98 -15.89 5.40 6.23
N VAL A 99 -16.37 6.50 5.65
CA VAL A 99 -16.05 6.87 4.25
C VAL A 99 -14.55 7.11 4.07
N MET A 100 -13.87 7.78 5.00
CA MET A 100 -12.42 7.99 4.92
C MET A 100 -11.64 6.67 5.02
N VAL A 101 -12.05 5.75 5.89
CA VAL A 101 -11.45 4.41 6.00
C VAL A 101 -11.70 3.59 4.72
N PHE A 102 -12.94 3.60 4.20
CA PHE A 102 -13.28 2.93 2.95
C PHE A 102 -12.41 3.41 1.78
N THR A 103 -12.25 4.72 1.66
CA THR A 103 -11.47 5.34 0.58
C THR A 103 -9.96 5.17 0.74
N ALA A 104 -9.48 4.95 1.97
CA ALA A 104 -8.10 4.55 2.21
C ALA A 104 -7.78 3.16 1.63
N GLY A 105 -8.81 2.32 1.41
CA GLY A 105 -8.70 1.03 0.71
C GLY A 105 -8.59 1.14 -0.80
N MET A 106 -8.62 2.34 -1.36
CA MET A 106 -8.51 2.60 -2.80
C MET A 106 -7.16 3.21 -3.13
N GLY A 107 -6.53 2.78 -4.19
CA GLY A 107 -5.21 3.27 -4.58
C GLY A 107 -4.82 2.92 -6.02
N ALA A 108 -3.76 3.53 -6.54
CA ALA A 108 -3.30 3.30 -7.90
C ALA A 108 -2.91 1.83 -8.15
N SER A 109 -2.24 1.19 -7.17
CA SER A 109 -1.85 -0.22 -7.28
C SER A 109 -3.06 -1.18 -7.36
N ILE A 110 -4.20 -0.85 -6.74
CA ILE A 110 -5.42 -1.65 -6.87
C ILE A 110 -5.96 -1.61 -8.30
N LEU A 111 -5.90 -0.45 -8.95
CA LEU A 111 -6.28 -0.33 -10.35
C LEU A 111 -5.31 -1.08 -11.27
N TYR A 112 -4.03 -1.19 -10.93
CA TYR A 112 -3.10 -2.05 -11.65
C TYR A 112 -3.44 -3.54 -11.47
N TRP A 113 -3.61 -4.00 -10.22
CA TRP A 113 -3.77 -5.42 -9.92
C TRP A 113 -5.17 -5.95 -10.21
N SER A 114 -6.23 -5.18 -9.96
CA SER A 114 -7.60 -5.68 -10.04
C SER A 114 -8.00 -6.30 -11.39
N PRO A 115 -7.58 -5.80 -12.56
CA PRO A 115 -7.93 -6.43 -13.83
C PRO A 115 -7.12 -7.70 -14.15
N ILE A 116 -5.93 -7.89 -13.56
CA ILE A 116 -4.99 -8.93 -14.02
C ILE A 116 -4.55 -9.94 -12.96
N GLU A 117 -4.72 -9.65 -11.66
CA GLU A 117 -4.18 -10.50 -10.59
C GLU A 117 -4.72 -11.92 -10.61
N TRP A 118 -6.01 -12.09 -10.88
CA TRP A 118 -6.61 -13.41 -11.03
C TRP A 118 -5.95 -14.25 -12.13
N ALA A 119 -5.43 -13.63 -13.20
CA ALA A 119 -4.80 -14.33 -14.31
C ALA A 119 -3.43 -14.89 -13.92
N TYR A 120 -2.66 -14.19 -13.10
CA TYR A 120 -1.45 -14.73 -12.49
C TYR A 120 -1.76 -15.97 -11.65
N TYR A 121 -2.81 -15.92 -10.81
CA TYR A 121 -3.25 -17.05 -9.98
C TYR A 121 -3.87 -18.18 -10.81
N PHE A 122 -4.39 -17.87 -11.98
CA PHE A 122 -4.86 -18.88 -12.91
C PHE A 122 -3.69 -19.60 -13.56
N ASN A 123 -2.58 -18.93 -13.86
CA ASN A 123 -1.39 -19.56 -14.43
C ASN A 123 -0.65 -20.45 -13.43
N ASP A 124 -0.56 -20.02 -12.17
CA ASP A 124 0.01 -20.78 -11.05
C ASP A 124 -1.02 -20.90 -9.91
N PRO A 125 -1.94 -21.88 -10.01
CA PRO A 125 -3.11 -21.92 -9.13
C PRO A 125 -2.78 -22.43 -7.72
N PRO A 126 -3.39 -21.81 -6.67
CA PRO A 126 -3.27 -22.31 -5.31
C PRO A 126 -3.83 -23.72 -5.17
N PHE A 127 -3.38 -24.44 -4.14
CA PHE A 127 -3.84 -25.80 -3.81
C PHE A 127 -3.51 -26.85 -4.89
N ASN A 128 -2.57 -26.59 -5.77
CA ASN A 128 -2.23 -27.46 -6.91
C ASN A 128 -3.44 -27.80 -7.80
N LEU A 129 -4.34 -26.84 -8.00
CA LEU A 129 -5.59 -27.01 -8.77
C LEU A 129 -5.37 -26.97 -10.28
N VAL A 130 -4.37 -27.68 -10.79
CA VAL A 130 -4.00 -27.64 -12.22
C VAL A 130 -5.08 -28.31 -13.10
N ASP A 131 -5.59 -29.46 -12.66
CA ASP A 131 -6.48 -30.33 -13.46
C ASP A 131 -7.97 -30.03 -13.28
N ASN A 132 -8.34 -29.18 -12.34
CA ASN A 132 -9.75 -28.85 -12.05
C ASN A 132 -10.05 -27.38 -12.45
N LEU A 133 -10.49 -27.19 -13.69
CA LEU A 133 -10.72 -25.86 -14.28
C LEU A 133 -11.70 -25.01 -13.46
N ASP A 134 -12.80 -25.60 -12.96
CA ASP A 134 -13.82 -24.86 -12.19
C ASP A 134 -13.24 -24.35 -10.87
N GLN A 135 -12.55 -25.21 -10.12
CA GLN A 135 -11.94 -24.85 -8.86
C GLN A 135 -10.76 -23.88 -9.08
N LYS A 136 -9.95 -24.12 -10.10
CA LYS A 136 -8.87 -23.21 -10.53
C LYS A 136 -9.41 -21.80 -10.78
N SER A 137 -10.44 -21.66 -11.60
CA SER A 137 -11.10 -20.40 -11.92
C SER A 137 -11.70 -19.72 -10.68
N LEU A 138 -12.37 -20.48 -9.82
CA LEU A 138 -12.96 -19.95 -8.59
C LEU A 138 -11.90 -19.42 -7.64
N PHE A 139 -10.86 -20.22 -7.34
CA PHE A 139 -9.85 -19.83 -6.36
C PHE A 139 -8.92 -18.74 -6.89
N SER A 140 -8.63 -18.67 -8.19
CA SER A 140 -7.86 -17.58 -8.79
C SER A 140 -8.53 -16.22 -8.52
N ARG A 141 -9.83 -16.10 -8.73
CA ARG A 141 -10.62 -14.88 -8.43
C ARG A 141 -10.77 -14.63 -6.93
N THR A 142 -10.92 -15.70 -6.13
CA THR A 142 -11.13 -15.60 -4.69
C THR A 142 -9.87 -15.11 -3.97
N TYR A 143 -8.67 -15.55 -4.40
CA TYR A 143 -7.41 -15.17 -3.76
C TYR A 143 -7.10 -13.68 -3.90
N SER A 144 -7.50 -13.01 -4.97
CA SER A 144 -7.40 -11.56 -5.07
C SER A 144 -8.17 -10.87 -3.93
N SER A 145 -9.41 -11.31 -3.67
CA SER A 145 -10.18 -10.80 -2.54
C SER A 145 -9.60 -11.18 -1.17
N PHE A 146 -8.91 -12.31 -1.06
CA PHE A 146 -8.23 -12.74 0.15
C PHE A 146 -7.00 -11.87 0.46
N HIS A 147 -6.13 -11.62 -0.52
CA HIS A 147 -4.93 -10.83 -0.34
C HIS A 147 -5.20 -9.36 -0.08
N TRP A 148 -6.26 -8.79 -0.66
CA TRP A 148 -6.63 -7.38 -0.50
C TRP A 148 -7.73 -7.15 0.56
N GLY A 149 -8.14 -8.22 1.24
CA GLY A 149 -9.26 -8.21 2.17
C GLY A 149 -8.87 -8.07 3.64
N LEU A 150 -9.62 -8.81 4.46
CA LEU A 150 -9.61 -8.72 5.92
C LEU A 150 -8.21 -8.85 6.53
N THR A 151 -7.39 -9.77 6.02
CA THR A 151 -6.05 -10.04 6.57
C THR A 151 -5.10 -8.86 6.38
N GLY A 152 -5.05 -8.28 5.18
CA GLY A 152 -4.25 -7.08 4.91
C GLY A 152 -4.66 -5.91 5.79
N TRP A 153 -5.96 -5.68 5.96
CA TRP A 153 -6.47 -4.61 6.81
C TRP A 153 -6.28 -4.88 8.30
N ALA A 154 -6.23 -6.13 8.73
CA ALA A 154 -5.82 -6.47 10.08
C ALA A 154 -4.34 -6.09 10.33
N ILE A 155 -3.46 -6.32 9.36
CA ILE A 155 -2.06 -5.88 9.43
C ILE A 155 -1.98 -4.36 9.59
N TYR A 156 -2.71 -3.56 8.81
CA TYR A 156 -2.76 -2.09 8.95
C TYR A 156 -3.34 -1.62 10.29
N THR A 157 -4.21 -2.40 10.91
CA THR A 157 -4.87 -2.05 12.17
C THR A 157 -3.92 -2.12 13.37
N ILE A 158 -2.90 -2.97 13.35
CA ILE A 158 -1.96 -3.13 14.48
C ILE A 158 -1.21 -1.81 14.80
N PRO A 159 -0.49 -1.17 13.87
CA PRO A 159 0.15 0.10 14.20
C PRO A 159 -0.86 1.21 14.48
N ALA A 160 -2.05 1.23 13.85
CA ALA A 160 -3.09 2.20 14.19
C ALA A 160 -3.53 2.07 15.65
N LEU A 161 -3.74 0.84 16.15
CA LEU A 161 -4.07 0.56 17.54
C LEU A 161 -2.92 0.97 18.48
N ALA A 162 -1.68 0.59 18.17
CA ALA A 162 -0.53 0.93 18.98
C ALA A 162 -0.29 2.45 19.08
N PHE A 163 -0.44 3.17 17.97
CA PHE A 163 -0.38 4.64 17.97
C PHE A 163 -1.50 5.26 18.78
N ALA A 164 -2.75 4.76 18.66
CA ALA A 164 -3.88 5.27 19.42
C ALA A 164 -3.68 5.12 20.93
N VAL A 165 -3.20 3.95 21.35
CA VAL A 165 -2.91 3.68 22.76
C VAL A 165 -1.76 4.55 23.28
N SER A 166 -0.69 4.68 22.49
CA SER A 166 0.48 5.49 22.87
C SER A 166 0.13 6.99 22.96
N LEU A 167 -0.68 7.53 22.04
CA LEU A 167 -1.15 8.91 22.08
C LEU A 167 -2.09 9.18 23.25
N ASN A 168 -2.97 8.23 23.60
CA ASN A 168 -3.81 8.34 24.79
C ASN A 168 -2.98 8.44 26.08
N LYS A 169 -1.86 7.69 26.14
CA LYS A 169 -0.95 7.70 27.28
C LYS A 169 -0.09 8.96 27.32
N ASN A 170 0.43 9.37 26.17
CA ASN A 170 1.24 10.58 26.03
C ASN A 170 0.92 11.28 24.70
N PRO A 171 0.20 12.42 24.73
CA PRO A 171 -0.17 13.18 23.54
C PRO A 171 1.03 13.72 22.70
N GLU A 172 2.24 13.70 23.28
CA GLU A 172 3.45 14.15 22.60
C GLU A 172 4.20 13.02 21.88
N THR A 173 3.66 11.80 21.89
CA THR A 173 4.26 10.64 21.20
C THR A 173 4.37 10.91 19.71
N SER A 174 5.57 10.68 19.16
CA SER A 174 5.77 10.67 17.70
C SER A 174 5.11 9.44 17.07
N LEU A 175 4.54 9.60 15.86
CA LEU A 175 3.98 8.50 15.10
C LEU A 175 5.08 7.71 14.38
N THR A 176 6.07 7.25 15.14
CA THR A 176 7.18 6.38 14.73
C THR A 176 7.28 5.19 15.66
N PHE A 177 8.07 4.19 15.30
CA PHE A 177 8.24 3.02 16.17
C PHE A 177 8.97 3.40 17.48
N SER A 178 9.97 4.26 17.42
CA SER A 178 10.64 4.73 18.63
C SER A 178 9.67 5.46 19.57
N GLY A 179 8.73 6.23 19.02
CA GLY A 179 7.71 6.92 19.79
C GLY A 179 6.78 5.98 20.55
N ILE A 180 6.46 4.80 19.99
CA ILE A 180 5.64 3.78 20.68
C ILE A 180 6.39 3.18 21.85
N PHE A 181 7.69 2.86 21.69
CA PHE A 181 8.43 2.04 22.64
C PHE A 181 9.28 2.84 23.63
N PHE A 182 9.81 4.01 23.25
CA PHE A 182 10.85 4.74 23.98
C PHE A 182 10.55 6.23 24.14
N THR A 183 9.39 6.58 24.63
CA THR A 183 9.03 7.99 24.84
C THR A 183 9.91 8.61 25.95
N ASN A 184 10.70 9.64 25.61
CA ASN A 184 11.55 10.41 26.54
C ASN A 184 12.66 9.61 27.27
N SER A 185 13.28 8.63 26.62
CA SER A 185 14.36 7.87 27.22
C SER A 185 15.68 8.64 27.24
N ASN A 186 16.33 8.68 28.43
CA ASN A 186 17.70 9.16 28.62
C ASN A 186 18.74 8.04 28.49
N ASN A 187 18.33 6.78 28.36
CA ASN A 187 19.20 5.64 28.25
C ASN A 187 19.83 5.56 26.83
N ILE A 188 21.15 5.48 26.78
CA ILE A 188 21.89 5.41 25.50
C ILE A 188 21.47 4.18 24.67
N PHE A 189 21.25 3.03 25.31
CA PHE A 189 20.82 1.81 24.63
C PHE A 189 19.43 1.98 24.00
N GLU A 190 18.47 2.56 24.71
CA GLU A 190 17.13 2.84 24.18
C GLU A 190 17.14 3.86 23.05
N ARG A 191 18.07 4.82 23.09
CA ARG A 191 18.27 5.77 21.97
C ARG A 191 18.78 5.07 20.72
N PHE A 192 19.75 4.12 20.82
CA PHE A 192 20.21 3.34 19.69
C PHE A 192 19.12 2.40 19.15
N ALA A 193 18.40 1.71 20.06
CA ALA A 193 17.27 0.86 19.67
C ALA A 193 16.17 1.69 18.98
N GLY A 194 15.87 2.89 19.48
CA GLY A 194 14.93 3.82 18.85
C GLY A 194 15.34 4.23 17.44
N LEU A 195 16.61 4.60 17.24
CA LEU A 195 17.14 4.93 15.90
C LEU A 195 17.04 3.73 14.93
N PHE A 196 17.32 2.53 15.40
CA PHE A 196 17.19 1.31 14.60
C PHE A 196 15.74 1.03 14.22
N LEU A 197 14.82 1.20 15.17
CA LEU A 197 13.37 1.04 14.91
C LEU A 197 12.85 2.10 13.91
N ASP A 198 13.27 3.35 14.04
CA ASP A 198 12.87 4.41 13.11
C ASP A 198 13.52 4.23 11.73
N PHE A 199 14.72 3.65 11.66
CA PHE A 199 15.30 3.20 10.38
C PHE A 199 14.43 2.14 9.72
N ILE A 200 14.00 1.10 10.47
CA ILE A 200 13.07 0.07 9.96
C ILE A 200 11.75 0.71 9.51
N PHE A 201 11.20 1.63 10.29
CA PHE A 201 9.99 2.38 9.97
C PHE A 201 10.10 3.08 8.60
N ILE A 202 11.17 3.83 8.38
CA ILE A 202 11.35 4.61 7.16
C ILE A 202 11.65 3.72 5.95
N ILE A 203 12.56 2.74 6.09
CA ILE A 203 12.93 1.88 4.97
C ILE A 203 11.75 0.98 4.52
N SER A 204 10.91 0.56 5.46
CA SER A 204 9.71 -0.22 5.14
C SER A 204 8.72 0.61 4.32
N ILE A 205 8.45 1.86 4.70
CA ILE A 205 7.56 2.74 3.91
C ILE A 205 8.13 2.99 2.52
N ILE A 206 9.44 3.26 2.41
CA ILE A 206 10.10 3.49 1.11
C ILE A 206 9.97 2.24 0.22
N SER A 207 10.27 1.04 0.73
CA SER A 207 10.17 -0.20 -0.05
C SER A 207 8.72 -0.54 -0.43
N GLY A 208 7.78 -0.35 0.47
CA GLY A 208 6.36 -0.60 0.20
C GLY A 208 5.76 0.39 -0.80
N ALA A 209 6.11 1.68 -0.68
CA ALA A 209 5.68 2.70 -1.63
C ALA A 209 6.34 2.52 -3.01
N ALA A 210 7.56 2.03 -3.07
CA ALA A 210 8.29 1.80 -4.32
C ALA A 210 7.54 0.83 -5.25
N ILE A 211 6.90 -0.23 -4.72
CA ILE A 211 6.06 -1.13 -5.51
C ILE A 211 4.83 -0.40 -6.03
N ALA A 212 4.10 0.31 -5.16
CA ALA A 212 2.89 1.02 -5.56
C ALA A 212 3.16 2.07 -6.64
N ILE A 213 4.25 2.83 -6.51
CA ILE A 213 4.68 3.83 -7.49
C ILE A 213 5.17 3.11 -8.76
N GLY A 214 6.02 2.08 -8.60
CA GLY A 214 6.69 1.37 -9.68
C GLY A 214 5.74 0.69 -10.66
N VAL A 215 4.65 0.07 -10.20
CA VAL A 215 3.65 -0.53 -11.10
C VAL A 215 2.70 0.51 -11.70
N SER A 216 2.55 1.68 -11.08
CA SER A 216 1.54 2.66 -11.49
C SER A 216 2.02 3.58 -12.61
N PHE A 217 3.25 4.13 -12.53
CA PHE A 217 3.69 5.12 -13.52
C PHE A 217 3.90 4.53 -14.94
N PRO A 218 4.39 3.28 -15.13
CA PRO A 218 4.48 2.70 -16.47
C PRO A 218 3.08 2.48 -17.08
N LEU A 219 2.12 1.99 -16.30
CA LEU A 219 0.75 1.83 -16.78
C LEU A 219 0.14 3.18 -17.17
N ILE A 220 0.29 4.22 -16.35
CA ILE A 220 -0.18 5.58 -16.71
C ILE A 220 0.45 6.05 -18.02
N ALA A 221 1.75 5.80 -18.22
CA ALA A 221 2.45 6.15 -19.45
C ALA A 221 1.87 5.41 -20.67
N VAL A 222 1.62 4.12 -20.57
CA VAL A 222 0.99 3.31 -21.63
C VAL A 222 -0.40 3.85 -21.98
N LEU A 223 -1.25 4.10 -20.97
CA LEU A 223 -2.61 4.59 -21.18
C LEU A 223 -2.62 5.98 -21.85
N ILE A 224 -1.80 6.91 -21.34
CA ILE A 224 -1.67 8.25 -21.91
C ILE A 224 -1.11 8.20 -23.32
N SER A 225 -0.09 7.39 -23.57
CA SER A 225 0.50 7.21 -24.90
C SER A 225 -0.52 6.76 -25.92
N ASN A 226 -1.39 5.82 -25.55
CA ASN A 226 -2.46 5.35 -26.42
C ASN A 226 -3.50 6.44 -26.70
N VAL A 227 -3.92 7.23 -25.69
CA VAL A 227 -4.89 8.32 -25.87
C VAL A 227 -4.38 9.40 -26.82
N PHE A 228 -3.08 9.72 -26.78
CA PHE A 228 -2.46 10.77 -27.60
C PHE A 228 -1.79 10.25 -28.88
N ASP A 229 -1.89 8.94 -29.16
CA ASP A 229 -1.27 8.28 -30.33
C ASP A 229 0.25 8.56 -30.39
N ILE A 230 0.92 8.43 -29.26
CA ILE A 230 2.38 8.54 -29.13
C ILE A 230 2.99 7.21 -28.71
N GLU A 231 4.24 6.99 -29.09
CA GLU A 231 4.96 5.76 -28.70
C GLU A 231 5.17 5.68 -27.17
N SER A 232 4.78 4.55 -26.58
CA SER A 232 5.10 4.25 -25.18
C SER A 232 6.57 3.84 -25.07
N SER A 233 7.31 4.51 -24.22
CA SER A 233 8.74 4.32 -24.04
C SER A 233 9.19 4.66 -22.62
N SER A 234 10.40 4.24 -22.23
CA SER A 234 11.00 4.64 -20.95
C SER A 234 11.09 6.18 -20.77
N PHE A 235 11.10 6.92 -21.89
CA PHE A 235 11.04 8.39 -21.82
C PHE A 235 9.66 8.90 -21.41
N THR A 236 8.57 8.34 -21.93
CA THR A 236 7.20 8.70 -21.48
C THR A 236 6.97 8.29 -20.03
N GLU A 237 7.46 7.14 -19.61
CA GLU A 237 7.44 6.71 -18.22
C GLU A 237 8.17 7.68 -17.29
N LEU A 238 9.38 8.11 -17.67
CA LEU A 238 10.15 9.10 -16.92
C LEU A 238 9.39 10.43 -16.81
N ILE A 239 8.72 10.88 -17.89
CA ILE A 239 7.90 12.11 -17.88
C ILE A 239 6.77 11.98 -16.85
N VAL A 240 6.04 10.86 -16.82
CA VAL A 240 4.96 10.64 -15.85
C VAL A 240 5.50 10.68 -14.42
N LEU A 241 6.62 10.01 -14.15
CA LEU A 241 7.27 10.03 -12.85
C LEU A 241 7.69 11.43 -12.42
N LEU A 242 8.26 12.23 -13.34
CA LEU A 242 8.65 13.61 -13.09
C LEU A 242 7.43 14.53 -12.86
N ILE A 243 6.34 14.34 -13.59
CA ILE A 243 5.07 15.07 -13.36
C ILE A 243 4.57 14.79 -11.95
N CYS A 244 4.53 13.53 -11.52
CA CYS A 244 4.15 13.17 -10.15
C CYS A 244 5.06 13.88 -9.12
N PHE A 245 6.37 13.87 -9.33
CA PHE A 245 7.32 14.53 -8.45
C PHE A 245 7.06 16.04 -8.35
N VAL A 246 6.87 16.73 -9.49
CA VAL A 246 6.57 18.17 -9.52
C VAL A 246 5.27 18.50 -8.79
N ILE A 247 4.22 17.67 -8.97
CA ILE A 247 2.95 17.82 -8.26
C ILE A 247 3.15 17.70 -6.75
N VAL A 248 3.88 16.68 -6.30
CA VAL A 248 4.15 16.42 -4.88
C VAL A 248 5.02 17.53 -4.26
N CYS A 249 6.05 17.99 -4.96
CA CYS A 249 6.87 19.11 -4.50
C CYS A 249 6.05 20.41 -4.41
N SER A 250 5.22 20.69 -5.40
CA SER A 250 4.33 21.86 -5.40
C SER A 250 3.35 21.81 -4.24
N SER A 251 2.76 20.65 -3.97
CA SER A 251 1.91 20.40 -2.81
C SER A 251 2.65 20.65 -1.49
N SER A 252 3.90 20.22 -1.40
CA SER A 252 4.75 20.40 -0.22
C SER A 252 5.02 21.87 0.08
N ILE A 253 5.19 22.71 -0.96
CA ILE A 253 5.41 24.16 -0.84
C ILE A 253 4.12 24.90 -0.46
N LEU A 254 2.99 24.52 -1.04
CA LEU A 254 1.70 25.20 -0.87
C LEU A 254 0.96 24.82 0.42
N GLY A 255 1.43 23.78 1.11
CA GLY A 255 0.81 23.26 2.33
C GLY A 255 -0.38 22.33 2.06
N LEU A 256 -0.34 21.15 2.68
CA LEU A 256 -1.21 19.99 2.45
C LEU A 256 -2.72 20.22 2.52
N SER A 257 -3.18 21.23 3.26
CA SER A 257 -4.54 21.18 3.80
C SER A 257 -5.66 21.49 2.79
N LYS A 258 -5.39 22.10 1.66
CA LYS A 258 -6.46 22.56 0.77
C LYS A 258 -6.50 21.93 -0.62
N GLY A 259 -5.36 21.60 -1.21
CA GLY A 259 -5.28 21.10 -2.59
C GLY A 259 -5.51 19.60 -2.71
N ILE A 260 -4.69 18.83 -2.03
CA ILE A 260 -4.71 17.35 -2.10
C ILE A 260 -6.00 16.76 -1.53
N LYS A 261 -6.53 17.31 -0.42
CA LYS A 261 -7.82 16.87 0.12
C LYS A 261 -8.96 17.01 -0.88
N ARG A 262 -8.98 18.11 -1.65
CA ARG A 262 -9.98 18.32 -2.70
C ARG A 262 -9.79 17.35 -3.86
N LEU A 263 -8.54 17.15 -4.32
CA LEU A 263 -8.23 16.18 -5.37
C LEU A 263 -8.62 14.76 -4.96
N SER A 264 -8.35 14.34 -3.72
CA SER A 264 -8.76 13.03 -3.22
C SER A 264 -10.28 12.85 -3.23
N ILE A 265 -11.05 13.86 -2.83
CA ILE A 265 -12.52 13.78 -2.84
C ILE A 265 -13.05 13.66 -4.28
N ILE A 266 -12.50 14.44 -5.22
CA ILE A 266 -12.86 14.36 -6.63
C ILE A 266 -12.49 12.97 -7.20
N ASN A 267 -11.32 12.47 -6.82
CA ASN A 267 -10.85 11.16 -7.29
C ASN A 267 -11.78 10.02 -6.86
N ILE A 268 -12.27 10.05 -5.62
CA ILE A 268 -13.25 9.07 -5.13
C ILE A 268 -14.50 9.05 -6.00
N PHE A 269 -15.02 10.21 -6.38
CA PHE A 269 -16.15 10.28 -7.31
C PHE A 269 -15.81 9.61 -8.65
N PHE A 270 -14.64 9.89 -9.22
CA PHE A 270 -14.22 9.27 -10.49
C PHE A 270 -14.00 7.76 -10.37
N VAL A 271 -13.51 7.26 -9.23
CA VAL A 271 -13.42 5.81 -8.97
C VAL A 271 -14.79 5.16 -9.03
N PHE A 272 -15.80 5.75 -8.38
CA PHE A 272 -17.15 5.19 -8.45
C PHE A 272 -17.77 5.27 -9.85
N VAL A 273 -17.46 6.32 -10.63
CA VAL A 273 -17.84 6.39 -12.04
C VAL A 273 -17.16 5.27 -12.83
N LEU A 274 -15.87 5.02 -12.59
CA LEU A 274 -15.11 3.96 -13.25
C LEU A 274 -15.65 2.56 -12.90
N LEU A 275 -15.84 2.27 -11.61
CA LEU A 275 -16.42 1.00 -11.16
C LEU A 275 -17.85 0.81 -11.68
N GLY A 276 -18.65 1.89 -11.69
CA GLY A 276 -19.98 1.90 -12.28
C GLY A 276 -19.95 1.61 -13.78
N ALA A 277 -18.97 2.12 -14.50
CA ALA A 277 -18.81 1.86 -15.93
C ALA A 277 -18.54 0.37 -16.19
N PHE A 278 -17.54 -0.23 -15.53
CA PHE A 278 -17.25 -1.66 -15.68
C PHE A 278 -18.47 -2.54 -15.30
N LEU A 279 -19.21 -2.15 -14.27
CA LEU A 279 -20.37 -2.91 -13.82
C LEU A 279 -21.57 -2.77 -14.78
N MET A 280 -21.89 -1.54 -15.22
CA MET A 280 -23.12 -1.24 -15.95
C MET A 280 -23.00 -1.39 -17.46
N LEU A 281 -21.79 -1.17 -18.02
CA LEU A 281 -21.51 -1.34 -19.44
C LEU A 281 -21.03 -2.77 -19.76
N GLY A 282 -20.54 -3.48 -18.75
CA GLY A 282 -20.22 -4.91 -18.84
C GLY A 282 -21.44 -5.80 -18.56
N PRO A 283 -21.25 -7.13 -18.55
CA PRO A 283 -22.29 -8.12 -18.23
C PRO A 283 -22.59 -8.12 -16.71
N THR A 284 -23.37 -7.14 -16.28
CA THR A 284 -23.68 -6.85 -14.85
C THR A 284 -24.08 -8.09 -14.05
N LYS A 285 -25.01 -8.90 -14.60
CA LYS A 285 -25.54 -10.08 -13.91
C LYS A 285 -24.45 -11.11 -13.65
N GLU A 286 -23.62 -11.36 -14.64
CA GLU A 286 -22.51 -12.31 -14.59
C GLU A 286 -21.42 -11.82 -13.61
N ILE A 287 -21.07 -10.53 -13.63
CA ILE A 287 -20.14 -9.92 -12.68
C ILE A 287 -20.65 -10.11 -11.24
N LEU A 288 -21.92 -9.83 -10.97
CA LEU A 288 -22.51 -9.98 -9.65
C LEU A 288 -22.57 -11.45 -9.19
N ASN A 289 -22.87 -12.39 -10.09
CA ASN A 289 -22.86 -13.82 -9.79
C ASN A 289 -21.45 -14.28 -9.41
N LEU A 290 -20.43 -13.97 -10.24
CA LEU A 290 -19.03 -14.32 -9.96
C LEU A 290 -18.52 -13.66 -8.67
N SER A 291 -18.95 -12.44 -8.37
CA SER A 291 -18.63 -11.75 -7.14
C SER A 291 -19.21 -12.46 -5.91
N SER A 292 -20.46 -12.89 -6.00
CA SER A 292 -21.13 -13.68 -4.95
C SER A 292 -20.45 -15.04 -4.72
N GLU A 293 -20.07 -15.73 -5.81
CA GLU A 293 -19.32 -16.99 -5.74
C GLU A 293 -17.95 -16.81 -5.06
N SER A 294 -17.20 -15.79 -5.47
CA SER A 294 -15.88 -15.50 -4.90
C SER A 294 -15.98 -15.13 -3.41
N LEU A 295 -16.94 -14.31 -3.01
CA LEU A 295 -17.16 -13.97 -1.60
C LEU A 295 -17.63 -15.19 -0.79
N GLY A 296 -18.52 -16.01 -1.33
CA GLY A 296 -18.95 -17.26 -0.70
C GLY A 296 -17.77 -18.23 -0.50
N ALA A 297 -16.93 -18.39 -1.52
CA ALA A 297 -15.73 -19.22 -1.45
C ALA A 297 -14.71 -18.66 -0.45
N LEU A 298 -14.51 -17.33 -0.41
CA LEU A 298 -13.64 -16.66 0.55
C LEU A 298 -14.06 -16.96 1.99
N VAL A 299 -15.33 -16.76 2.33
CA VAL A 299 -15.84 -16.99 3.68
C VAL A 299 -15.71 -18.47 4.06
N LYS A 300 -16.13 -19.37 3.16
CA LYS A 300 -16.12 -20.83 3.40
C LYS A 300 -14.69 -21.38 3.59
N ASN A 301 -13.73 -20.84 2.85
CA ASN A 301 -12.37 -21.36 2.80
C ASN A 301 -11.33 -20.46 3.50
N PHE A 302 -11.76 -19.42 4.22
CA PHE A 302 -10.87 -18.41 4.80
C PHE A 302 -9.75 -19.04 5.65
N LEU A 303 -10.10 -19.99 6.55
CA LEU A 303 -9.11 -20.66 7.37
C LEU A 303 -8.17 -21.55 6.54
N LYS A 304 -8.70 -22.27 5.54
CA LYS A 304 -7.89 -23.07 4.64
C LYS A 304 -6.88 -22.21 3.89
N MET A 305 -7.31 -21.08 3.34
CA MET A 305 -6.45 -20.11 2.63
C MET A 305 -5.40 -19.49 3.58
N SER A 306 -5.81 -19.17 4.82
CA SER A 306 -4.92 -18.56 5.82
C SER A 306 -3.88 -19.52 6.41
N THR A 307 -4.04 -20.83 6.24
CA THR A 307 -3.13 -21.85 6.80
C THR A 307 -2.47 -22.73 5.74
N TYR A 308 -2.82 -22.51 4.47
CA TYR A 308 -2.21 -23.23 3.35
C TYR A 308 -0.75 -22.86 3.20
N ASN A 309 0.11 -23.85 3.09
CA ASN A 309 1.56 -23.69 2.98
C ASN A 309 2.16 -24.88 2.22
N GLY A 310 3.41 -24.74 1.79
CA GLY A 310 4.19 -25.81 1.16
C GLY A 310 4.09 -25.83 -0.36
N ASP A 311 3.69 -24.71 -0.99
CA ASP A 311 3.69 -24.58 -2.44
C ASP A 311 4.24 -23.18 -2.85
N ASN A 312 4.73 -23.08 -4.07
CA ASN A 312 5.34 -21.86 -4.59
C ASN A 312 4.36 -20.67 -4.60
N PHE A 313 3.07 -20.92 -4.87
CA PHE A 313 2.03 -19.91 -4.84
C PHE A 313 2.03 -19.11 -3.52
N VAL A 314 2.17 -19.79 -2.39
CA VAL A 314 2.19 -19.12 -1.08
C VAL A 314 3.43 -18.24 -0.93
N GLN A 315 4.58 -18.72 -1.38
CA GLN A 315 5.84 -17.98 -1.28
C GLN A 315 5.87 -16.79 -2.20
N ASP A 316 5.40 -16.94 -3.45
CA ASP A 316 5.45 -15.90 -4.48
C ASP A 316 4.36 -14.84 -4.32
N TRP A 317 3.19 -15.21 -3.75
CA TRP A 317 2.05 -14.33 -3.64
C TRP A 317 1.66 -14.00 -2.20
N THR A 318 1.33 -14.97 -1.38
CA THR A 318 0.79 -14.68 -0.04
C THR A 318 1.86 -14.05 0.88
N VAL A 319 3.10 -14.56 0.85
CA VAL A 319 4.22 -13.97 1.60
C VAL A 319 4.54 -12.57 1.08
N PHE A 320 4.56 -12.39 -0.24
CA PHE A 320 4.75 -11.08 -0.86
C PHE A 320 3.68 -10.08 -0.39
N TYR A 321 2.39 -10.44 -0.46
CA TYR A 321 1.31 -9.56 -0.01
C TYR A 321 1.42 -9.21 1.46
N TRP A 322 1.64 -10.18 2.34
CA TRP A 322 1.78 -9.89 3.77
C TRP A 322 3.00 -9.03 4.07
N ALA A 323 4.10 -9.23 3.36
CA ALA A 323 5.28 -8.37 3.45
C ALA A 323 4.96 -6.93 3.00
N TRP A 324 4.20 -6.76 1.91
CA TRP A 324 3.81 -5.45 1.39
C TRP A 324 2.86 -4.71 2.35
N TRP A 325 1.84 -5.42 2.88
CA TRP A 325 0.97 -4.85 3.90
C TRP A 325 1.74 -4.46 5.16
N LEU A 326 2.67 -5.30 5.63
CA LEU A 326 3.53 -4.98 6.78
C LEU A 326 4.37 -3.71 6.50
N ALA A 327 4.98 -3.60 5.34
CA ALA A 327 5.86 -2.48 5.00
C ALA A 327 5.10 -1.14 4.95
N LEU A 328 3.88 -1.11 4.42
CA LEU A 328 3.06 0.10 4.37
C LEU A 328 2.26 0.36 5.65
N SER A 329 2.19 -0.60 6.56
CA SER A 329 1.36 -0.50 7.76
C SER A 329 1.69 0.70 8.67
N PRO A 330 2.95 1.15 8.83
CA PRO A 330 3.24 2.32 9.65
C PRO A 330 2.64 3.61 9.06
N PHE A 331 2.69 3.74 7.74
CA PHE A 331 2.08 4.84 7.00
C PHE A 331 0.55 4.85 7.16
N VAL A 332 -0.10 3.73 6.82
CA VAL A 332 -1.56 3.61 6.90
C VAL A 332 -2.04 3.69 8.35
N GLY A 333 -1.34 3.06 9.29
CA GLY A 333 -1.66 3.13 10.71
C GLY A 333 -1.62 4.56 11.27
N SER A 334 -0.64 5.37 10.86
CA SER A 334 -0.58 6.78 11.23
C SER A 334 -1.72 7.61 10.62
N PHE A 335 -2.15 7.30 9.40
CA PHE A 335 -3.33 7.91 8.79
C PHE A 335 -4.61 7.57 9.56
N ILE A 336 -4.85 6.28 9.81
CA ILE A 336 -6.05 5.80 10.52
C ILE A 336 -6.16 6.42 11.91
N VAL A 337 -5.08 6.46 12.69
CA VAL A 337 -5.15 7.06 14.03
C VAL A 337 -5.47 8.55 13.98
N ASN A 338 -4.90 9.28 13.01
CA ASN A 338 -5.10 10.73 12.87
C ASN A 338 -6.56 11.12 12.55
N ILE A 339 -7.34 10.23 11.92
CA ILE A 339 -8.76 10.48 11.64
C ILE A 339 -9.70 9.87 12.69
N SER A 340 -9.17 9.15 13.68
CA SER A 340 -9.97 8.36 14.63
C SER A 340 -10.18 9.07 15.99
N ASN A 341 -9.90 10.37 16.11
CA ASN A 341 -10.18 11.12 17.34
C ASN A 341 -11.67 11.01 17.70
N GLY A 342 -11.97 10.77 18.97
CA GLY A 342 -13.33 10.57 19.52
C GLY A 342 -13.91 9.17 19.27
N LYS A 343 -13.29 8.30 18.46
CA LYS A 343 -13.69 6.91 18.27
C LYS A 343 -13.22 6.05 19.44
N THR A 344 -13.89 4.91 19.65
CA THR A 344 -13.38 3.86 20.53
C THR A 344 -12.34 3.01 19.82
N LEU A 345 -11.46 2.35 20.58
CA LEU A 345 -10.52 1.38 20.01
C LEU A 345 -11.23 0.24 19.27
N ARG A 346 -12.44 -0.15 19.74
CA ARG A 346 -13.30 -1.11 19.04
C ARG A 346 -13.73 -0.61 17.68
N GLU A 347 -14.23 0.63 17.59
CA GLU A 347 -14.63 1.23 16.32
C GLU A 347 -13.45 1.34 15.37
N LEU A 348 -12.28 1.76 15.87
CA LEU A 348 -11.06 1.78 15.07
C LEU A 348 -10.73 0.39 14.51
N ILE A 349 -10.68 -0.64 15.36
CA ILE A 349 -10.32 -2.00 14.95
C ILE A 349 -11.31 -2.54 13.92
N LEU A 350 -12.59 -2.62 14.30
CA LEU A 350 -13.60 -3.26 13.44
C LEU A 350 -13.84 -2.45 12.16
N GLY A 351 -13.89 -1.13 12.26
CA GLY A 351 -14.07 -0.28 11.09
C GLY A 351 -12.89 -0.36 10.12
N THR A 352 -11.66 -0.32 10.61
CA THR A 352 -10.48 -0.44 9.75
C THR A 352 -10.45 -1.80 9.05
N MET A 353 -10.66 -2.89 9.78
CA MET A 353 -10.64 -4.24 9.22
C MET A 353 -11.74 -4.48 8.18
N PHE A 354 -12.99 -4.11 8.48
CA PHE A 354 -14.11 -4.47 7.62
C PHE A 354 -14.44 -3.41 6.55
N ILE A 355 -14.45 -2.13 6.93
CA ILE A 355 -14.80 -1.05 5.99
C ILE A 355 -13.63 -0.83 5.01
N GLY A 356 -12.39 -0.85 5.50
CA GLY A 356 -11.21 -0.73 4.64
C GLY A 356 -11.10 -1.90 3.65
N ALA A 357 -11.28 -3.14 4.13
CA ALA A 357 -11.29 -4.33 3.28
C ALA A 357 -12.36 -4.24 2.17
N LEU A 358 -13.55 -3.73 2.49
CA LEU A 358 -14.60 -3.55 1.49
C LEU A 358 -14.17 -2.59 0.38
N GLY A 359 -13.49 -1.48 0.73
CA GLY A 359 -12.97 -0.53 -0.24
C GLY A 359 -11.98 -1.16 -1.23
N SER A 360 -11.11 -2.05 -0.75
CA SER A 360 -10.14 -2.76 -1.60
C SER A 360 -10.81 -3.84 -2.46
N ILE A 361 -11.58 -4.73 -1.84
CA ILE A 361 -12.17 -5.91 -2.51
C ILE A 361 -13.11 -5.52 -3.65
N LEU A 362 -13.81 -4.40 -3.54
CA LEU A 362 -14.80 -3.96 -4.52
C LEU A 362 -14.23 -3.87 -5.94
N HIS A 363 -12.97 -3.46 -6.09
CA HIS A 363 -12.29 -3.39 -7.39
C HIS A 363 -12.10 -4.78 -8.01
N PHE A 364 -11.67 -5.75 -7.23
CA PHE A 364 -11.48 -7.13 -7.68
C PHE A 364 -12.80 -7.81 -8.03
N LEU A 365 -13.86 -7.54 -7.25
CA LEU A 365 -15.18 -8.07 -7.53
C LEU A 365 -15.80 -7.50 -8.80
N ILE A 366 -15.51 -6.25 -9.16
CA ILE A 366 -16.07 -5.63 -10.36
C ILE A 366 -15.10 -5.76 -11.55
N ILE A 367 -13.93 -5.12 -11.47
CA ILE A 367 -12.99 -5.06 -12.59
C ILE A 367 -12.35 -6.44 -12.83
N GLY A 368 -11.99 -7.16 -11.75
CA GLY A 368 -11.40 -8.49 -11.85
C GLY A 368 -12.37 -9.50 -12.47
N ASN A 369 -13.64 -9.50 -12.05
CA ASN A 369 -14.63 -10.39 -12.66
C ASN A 369 -15.02 -9.96 -14.08
N TYR A 370 -15.02 -8.65 -14.39
CA TYR A 370 -15.20 -8.19 -15.76
C TYR A 370 -14.09 -8.75 -16.67
N SER A 371 -12.84 -8.59 -16.30
CA SER A 371 -11.72 -9.11 -17.09
C SER A 371 -11.72 -10.64 -17.18
N TYR A 372 -12.10 -11.34 -16.12
CA TYR A 372 -12.29 -12.80 -16.18
C TYR A 372 -13.37 -13.22 -17.19
N LEU A 373 -14.45 -12.44 -17.32
CA LEU A 373 -15.50 -12.71 -18.30
C LEU A 373 -15.00 -12.54 -19.74
N LEU A 374 -14.14 -11.57 -20.01
CA LEU A 374 -13.48 -11.44 -21.32
C LEU A 374 -12.65 -12.69 -21.69
N PHE A 375 -11.97 -13.27 -20.70
CA PHE A 375 -11.28 -14.54 -20.88
C PHE A 375 -12.21 -15.71 -21.08
N SER A 376 -13.22 -15.86 -20.23
CA SER A 376 -14.15 -17.01 -20.29
C SER A 376 -15.04 -17.00 -21.54
N SER A 377 -15.27 -15.83 -22.16
CA SER A 377 -15.94 -15.67 -23.45
C SER A 377 -15.02 -15.86 -24.67
N ASN A 378 -13.73 -16.13 -24.45
CA ASN A 378 -12.69 -16.19 -25.48
C ASN A 378 -12.48 -14.87 -26.25
N GLU A 379 -12.79 -13.74 -25.66
CA GLU A 379 -12.56 -12.43 -26.26
C GLU A 379 -11.11 -11.98 -26.12
N ILE A 380 -10.50 -12.18 -24.91
CA ILE A 380 -9.09 -11.91 -24.65
C ILE A 380 -8.49 -13.06 -23.83
N ASP A 381 -7.42 -13.66 -24.31
CA ASP A 381 -6.67 -14.69 -23.54
C ASP A 381 -5.70 -14.02 -22.55
N ILE A 382 -6.26 -13.44 -21.49
CA ILE A 382 -5.52 -12.67 -20.47
C ILE A 382 -4.42 -13.50 -19.79
N PRO A 383 -4.66 -14.77 -19.35
CA PRO A 383 -3.60 -15.59 -18.75
C PRO A 383 -2.39 -15.79 -19.66
N ARG A 384 -2.62 -16.01 -20.96
CA ARG A 384 -1.53 -16.14 -21.95
C ARG A 384 -0.77 -14.84 -22.11
N LEU A 385 -1.47 -13.73 -22.32
CA LEU A 385 -0.83 -12.41 -22.52
C LEU A 385 0.00 -11.99 -21.32
N ILE A 386 -0.45 -12.31 -20.09
CA ILE A 386 0.34 -12.10 -18.88
C ILE A 386 1.62 -12.92 -18.88
N SER A 387 1.57 -14.18 -19.35
CA SER A 387 2.77 -15.02 -19.46
C SER A 387 3.75 -14.50 -20.52
N ASP A 388 3.25 -13.82 -21.56
CA ASP A 388 4.07 -13.19 -22.59
C ASP A 388 4.78 -11.90 -22.11
N GLY A 389 4.42 -11.37 -20.91
CA GLY A 389 5.24 -10.44 -20.14
C GLY A 389 4.84 -8.96 -20.20
N ASP A 390 3.73 -8.55 -20.86
CA ASP A 390 3.33 -7.12 -20.91
C ASP A 390 1.98 -6.84 -20.23
N SER A 391 2.00 -6.82 -18.90
CA SER A 391 0.81 -6.57 -18.09
C SER A 391 0.16 -5.21 -18.35
N ASN A 392 0.93 -4.18 -18.72
CA ASN A 392 0.39 -2.85 -18.99
C ASN A 392 -0.44 -2.84 -20.26
N GLN A 393 0.01 -3.55 -21.32
CA GLN A 393 -0.75 -3.70 -22.56
C GLN A 393 -2.01 -4.56 -22.36
N VAL A 394 -1.94 -5.56 -21.49
CA VAL A 394 -3.13 -6.36 -21.14
C VAL A 394 -4.19 -5.50 -20.46
N ILE A 395 -3.80 -4.65 -19.51
CA ILE A 395 -4.74 -3.72 -18.85
C ILE A 395 -5.31 -2.72 -19.86
N LEU A 396 -4.48 -2.17 -20.76
CA LEU A 396 -4.94 -1.32 -21.85
C LEU A 396 -6.00 -2.03 -22.69
N ALA A 397 -5.73 -3.26 -23.16
CA ALA A 397 -6.67 -4.04 -23.96
C ALA A 397 -7.99 -4.30 -23.24
N ILE A 398 -7.96 -4.58 -21.92
CA ILE A 398 -9.18 -4.75 -21.12
C ILE A 398 -10.01 -3.46 -21.08
N ILE A 399 -9.38 -2.30 -20.91
CA ILE A 399 -10.11 -1.02 -20.87
C ILE A 399 -10.69 -0.68 -22.25
N GLN A 400 -10.01 -1.02 -23.33
CA GLN A 400 -10.45 -0.79 -24.71
C GLN A 400 -11.70 -1.61 -25.12
N THR A 401 -12.06 -2.66 -24.38
CA THR A 401 -13.33 -3.37 -24.60
C THR A 401 -14.56 -2.57 -24.16
N LEU A 402 -14.38 -1.50 -23.36
CA LEU A 402 -15.49 -0.64 -22.98
C LEU A 402 -15.92 0.28 -24.13
N PRO A 403 -17.23 0.54 -24.31
CA PRO A 403 -17.68 1.53 -25.27
C PRO A 403 -17.10 2.92 -24.92
N PHE A 404 -16.76 3.70 -25.95
CA PHE A 404 -16.08 5.01 -25.76
C PHE A 404 -14.69 4.88 -25.11
N GLU A 405 -13.89 3.93 -25.53
CA GLU A 405 -12.57 3.55 -24.98
C GLU A 405 -11.70 4.73 -24.57
N ASN A 406 -11.54 5.75 -25.42
CA ASN A 406 -10.72 6.93 -25.12
C ASN A 406 -11.19 7.71 -23.89
N ILE A 407 -12.50 7.74 -23.61
CA ILE A 407 -13.03 8.38 -22.40
C ILE A 407 -12.60 7.61 -21.18
N PHE A 408 -12.71 6.27 -21.22
CA PHE A 408 -12.34 5.42 -20.08
C PHE A 408 -10.82 5.31 -19.91
N LEU A 409 -10.04 5.32 -20.98
CA LEU A 409 -8.58 5.42 -20.92
C LEU A 409 -8.14 6.73 -20.24
N CYS A 410 -8.71 7.86 -20.65
CA CYS A 410 -8.47 9.15 -19.99
C CYS A 410 -8.89 9.11 -18.51
N LEU A 411 -10.09 8.61 -18.22
CA LEU A 411 -10.60 8.54 -16.85
C LEU A 411 -9.72 7.65 -15.96
N TYR A 412 -9.34 6.48 -16.46
CA TYR A 412 -8.47 5.54 -15.75
C TYR A 412 -7.10 6.17 -15.45
N SER A 413 -6.49 6.81 -16.46
CA SER A 413 -5.21 7.51 -16.33
C SER A 413 -5.27 8.63 -15.29
N ILE A 414 -6.32 9.46 -15.33
CA ILE A 414 -6.52 10.56 -14.37
C ILE A 414 -6.70 10.03 -12.95
N VAL A 415 -7.53 9.00 -12.77
CA VAL A 415 -7.78 8.38 -11.47
C VAL A 415 -6.49 7.81 -10.89
N MET A 416 -5.73 7.05 -11.70
CA MET A 416 -4.45 6.49 -11.28
C MET A 416 -3.43 7.58 -10.95
N LEU A 417 -3.31 8.61 -11.77
CA LEU A 417 -2.38 9.72 -11.55
C LEU A 417 -2.67 10.46 -10.23
N ILE A 418 -3.95 10.74 -9.95
CA ILE A 418 -4.34 11.41 -8.70
C ILE A 418 -4.06 10.50 -7.49
N PHE A 419 -4.37 9.20 -7.56
CA PHE A 419 -4.03 8.26 -6.50
C PHE A 419 -2.53 8.16 -6.28
N LEU A 420 -1.76 8.06 -7.36
CA LEU A 420 -0.30 8.00 -7.28
C LEU A 420 0.25 9.24 -6.58
N CYS A 421 -0.13 10.44 -7.02
CA CYS A 421 0.32 11.70 -6.43
C CYS A 421 -0.10 11.84 -4.96
N THR A 422 -1.34 11.45 -4.60
CA THR A 422 -1.83 11.56 -3.21
C THR A 422 -1.15 10.58 -2.27
N THR A 423 -0.90 9.34 -2.72
CA THR A 423 -0.15 8.34 -1.95
C THR A 423 1.29 8.78 -1.77
N TYR A 424 1.94 9.23 -2.84
CA TYR A 424 3.31 9.70 -2.85
C TYR A 424 3.52 10.90 -1.89
N ASP A 425 2.68 11.93 -1.99
CA ASP A 425 2.75 13.10 -1.09
C ASP A 425 2.53 12.72 0.37
N SER A 426 1.59 11.82 0.63
CA SER A 426 1.28 11.35 1.99
C SER A 426 2.43 10.53 2.57
N CYS A 427 3.06 9.64 1.79
CA CYS A 427 4.27 8.93 2.20
C CYS A 427 5.42 9.89 2.49
N ALA A 428 5.66 10.86 1.61
CA ALA A 428 6.70 11.88 1.80
C ALA A 428 6.48 12.70 3.08
N TYR A 429 5.22 13.02 3.40
CA TYR A 429 4.87 13.72 4.64
C TYR A 429 5.17 12.87 5.89
N VAL A 430 4.78 11.60 5.91
CA VAL A 430 5.02 10.70 7.06
C VAL A 430 6.51 10.46 7.26
N LEU A 431 7.24 10.23 6.16
CA LEU A 431 8.71 10.06 6.19
C LEU A 431 9.42 11.32 6.70
N ALA A 432 9.02 12.48 6.21
CA ALA A 432 9.56 13.76 6.67
C ALA A 432 9.25 14.01 8.16
N SER A 433 8.04 13.63 8.62
CA SER A 433 7.67 13.71 10.04
C SER A 433 8.54 12.80 10.90
N ALA A 434 8.86 11.59 10.44
CA ALA A 434 9.77 10.66 11.12
C ALA A 434 11.22 11.17 11.15
N GLY A 435 11.61 11.99 10.17
CA GLY A 435 12.90 12.69 10.12
C GLY A 435 13.03 13.89 11.08
N MET A 436 11.96 14.27 11.80
CA MET A 436 11.96 15.36 12.77
C MET A 436 12.27 14.86 14.19
N LYS A 437 12.91 15.68 15.02
CA LYS A 437 13.12 15.39 16.44
C LYS A 437 11.88 15.58 17.31
N SER A 438 10.90 16.35 16.85
CA SER A 438 9.67 16.68 17.57
C SER A 438 8.43 16.41 16.72
N ALA A 439 7.50 15.65 17.28
CA ALA A 439 6.23 15.32 16.65
C ALA A 439 5.24 16.50 16.55
N LYS A 440 5.44 17.59 17.30
CA LYS A 440 4.51 18.73 17.39
C LYS A 440 4.52 19.63 16.16
N LYS A 441 5.57 19.60 15.36
CA LYS A 441 5.73 20.50 14.20
C LYS A 441 5.42 19.77 12.91
N ASN A 442 4.72 20.45 12.00
CA ASN A 442 4.65 19.99 10.62
C ASN A 442 6.08 19.87 10.07
N PRO A 443 6.39 18.80 9.31
CA PRO A 443 7.71 18.64 8.74
C PRO A 443 8.06 19.79 7.81
N ASP A 444 9.34 20.18 7.83
CA ASP A 444 9.88 21.21 6.95
C ASP A 444 9.67 20.80 5.48
N PHE A 445 9.32 21.78 4.64
CA PHE A 445 9.09 21.51 3.21
C PHE A 445 10.32 20.91 2.51
N LEU A 446 11.54 21.35 2.90
CA LEU A 446 12.76 20.81 2.33
C LEU A 446 12.97 19.34 2.69
N LEU A 447 12.64 18.95 3.92
CA LEU A 447 12.69 17.56 4.35
C LEU A 447 11.68 16.69 3.58
N ARG A 448 10.50 17.23 3.28
CA ARG A 448 9.51 16.58 2.41
C ARG A 448 10.04 16.40 1.00
N ILE A 449 10.73 17.40 0.42
CA ILE A 449 11.35 17.28 -0.91
C ILE A 449 12.44 16.20 -0.89
N ILE A 450 13.30 16.14 0.13
CA ILE A 450 14.33 15.10 0.25
C ILE A 450 13.70 13.71 0.26
N PHE A 451 12.67 13.49 1.07
CA PHE A 451 11.99 12.19 1.10
C PHE A 451 11.18 11.91 -0.17
N SER A 452 10.64 12.95 -0.83
CA SER A 452 10.05 12.78 -2.17
C SER A 452 11.09 12.31 -3.18
N MET A 453 12.28 12.88 -3.19
CA MET A 453 13.39 12.39 -4.05
C MET A 453 13.74 10.93 -3.74
N LEU A 454 13.85 10.56 -2.45
CA LEU A 454 14.16 9.20 -2.06
C LEU A 454 13.08 8.19 -2.50
N LEU A 455 11.81 8.59 -2.44
CA LEU A 455 10.71 7.75 -2.93
C LEU A 455 10.73 7.53 -4.44
N MET A 456 11.42 8.36 -5.22
CA MET A 456 11.62 8.16 -6.67
C MET A 456 12.77 7.21 -7.00
N VAL A 457 13.76 7.09 -6.11
CA VAL A 457 15.02 6.37 -6.42
C VAL A 457 14.74 4.90 -6.72
N LEU A 458 14.00 4.20 -5.87
CA LEU A 458 13.70 2.77 -6.07
C LEU A 458 12.76 2.55 -7.27
N PRO A 459 11.62 3.24 -7.42
CA PRO A 459 10.81 3.12 -8.64
C PRO A 459 11.57 3.48 -9.92
N GLY A 460 12.49 4.44 -9.85
CA GLY A 460 13.35 4.79 -10.97
C GLY A 460 14.20 3.62 -11.49
N LEU A 461 14.49 2.62 -10.65
CA LEU A 461 15.16 1.38 -11.10
C LEU A 461 14.30 0.55 -12.06
N PHE A 462 12.96 0.67 -12.01
CA PHE A 462 12.06 -0.01 -12.96
C PHE A 462 12.34 0.37 -14.42
N LEU A 463 12.95 1.53 -14.65
CA LEU A 463 13.34 1.97 -16.00
C LEU A 463 14.58 1.22 -16.56
N PHE A 464 15.36 0.54 -15.72
CA PHE A 464 16.68 0.00 -16.07
C PHE A 464 16.85 -1.49 -15.79
N VAL A 465 16.05 -2.06 -14.90
CA VAL A 465 16.11 -3.49 -14.51
C VAL A 465 14.69 -4.04 -14.44
N ASP A 466 14.53 -5.36 -14.31
CA ASP A 466 13.25 -5.95 -13.94
C ASP A 466 12.85 -5.45 -12.52
N GLY A 467 12.32 -4.24 -12.50
CA GLY A 467 12.19 -3.43 -11.31
C GLY A 467 11.16 -3.98 -10.34
N LEU A 468 10.12 -4.67 -10.82
CA LEU A 468 9.10 -5.25 -9.95
C LEU A 468 9.71 -6.36 -9.08
N GLU A 469 10.38 -7.34 -9.69
CA GLU A 469 11.02 -8.44 -8.95
C GLU A 469 12.10 -7.93 -8.00
N PHE A 470 12.92 -6.99 -8.46
CA PHE A 470 13.94 -6.37 -7.62
C PHE A 470 13.35 -5.70 -6.38
N THR A 471 12.26 -4.95 -6.55
CA THR A 471 11.62 -4.21 -5.45
C THR A 471 10.84 -5.16 -4.51
N LYS A 472 10.21 -6.23 -5.04
CA LYS A 472 9.62 -7.31 -4.22
C LYS A 472 10.66 -7.93 -3.29
N ASN A 473 11.86 -8.17 -3.79
CA ASN A 473 12.96 -8.75 -3.01
C ASN A 473 13.40 -7.84 -1.85
N ILE A 474 13.58 -6.54 -2.11
CA ILE A 474 13.90 -5.55 -1.06
C ILE A 474 12.77 -5.46 -0.04
N LEU A 475 11.53 -5.45 -0.50
CA LEU A 475 10.35 -5.38 0.35
C LEU A 475 10.30 -6.52 1.36
N LEU A 476 10.46 -7.78 0.92
CA LEU A 476 10.44 -8.93 1.82
C LEU A 476 11.55 -8.83 2.86
N ILE A 477 12.79 -8.51 2.43
CA ILE A 477 13.92 -8.37 3.33
C ILE A 477 13.64 -7.31 4.41
N SER A 478 13.10 -6.15 4.00
CA SER A 478 12.79 -5.05 4.93
C SER A 478 11.60 -5.34 5.84
N SER A 479 10.72 -6.27 5.47
CA SER A 479 9.53 -6.63 6.26
C SER A 479 9.81 -7.64 7.40
N ILE A 480 10.89 -8.42 7.31
CA ILE A 480 11.20 -9.45 8.34
C ILE A 480 11.33 -8.84 9.75
N PRO A 481 12.07 -7.75 9.98
CA PRO A 481 12.13 -7.14 11.30
C PRO A 481 10.77 -6.68 11.83
N LEU A 482 9.83 -6.32 10.94
CA LEU A 482 8.50 -5.87 11.31
C LEU A 482 7.68 -6.96 12.01
N LEU A 483 7.94 -8.23 11.74
CA LEU A 483 7.28 -9.33 12.45
C LEU A 483 7.49 -9.24 13.97
N LEU A 484 8.70 -8.91 14.41
CA LEU A 484 9.00 -8.70 15.82
C LEU A 484 8.42 -7.40 16.37
N VAL A 485 8.48 -6.33 15.57
CA VAL A 485 7.89 -5.03 15.93
C VAL A 485 6.39 -5.16 16.17
N PHE A 486 5.68 -5.94 15.35
CA PHE A 486 4.25 -6.18 15.49
C PHE A 486 3.90 -6.92 16.79
N VAL A 487 4.68 -7.94 17.16
CA VAL A 487 4.51 -8.63 18.46
C VAL A 487 4.68 -7.64 19.61
N ALA A 488 5.70 -6.77 19.54
CA ALA A 488 5.92 -5.75 20.55
C ALA A 488 4.79 -4.70 20.60
N MET A 489 4.24 -4.29 19.44
CA MET A 489 3.07 -3.39 19.37
C MET A 489 1.82 -4.01 20.01
N MET A 490 1.55 -5.29 19.74
CA MET A 490 0.45 -6.02 20.38
C MET A 490 0.61 -6.02 21.91
N TYR A 491 1.82 -6.27 22.39
CA TYR A 491 2.12 -6.24 23.83
C TYR A 491 1.89 -4.87 24.43
N VAL A 492 2.42 -3.79 23.81
CA VAL A 492 2.21 -2.40 24.28
C VAL A 492 0.72 -2.06 24.28
N SER A 493 0.00 -2.44 23.23
CA SER A 493 -1.45 -2.18 23.14
C SER A 493 -2.25 -2.83 24.27
N VAL A 494 -1.81 -3.99 24.77
CA VAL A 494 -2.46 -4.63 25.92
C VAL A 494 -2.01 -4.03 27.24
N ARG A 495 -0.72 -3.73 27.39
CA ARG A 495 -0.15 -3.23 28.64
C ARG A 495 -0.65 -1.83 29.01
N ASP A 496 -0.79 -0.95 28.03
CA ASP A 496 -0.92 0.50 28.23
C ASP A 496 -2.37 1.03 28.15
N VAL A 497 -3.37 0.14 28.03
CA VAL A 497 -4.82 0.48 28.07
C VAL A 497 -5.44 0.15 29.43
#